data_52fc8f7af6d706421a1e1f45cb10a338
#
_entry.id   52fc8f7af6d706421a1e1f45cb10a338
#
_cell.length_a   1.000
_cell.length_b   1.000
_cell.length_c   1.000
_cell.angle_alpha   90.00
_cell.angle_beta   90.00
_cell.angle_gamma   90.00
#
_symmetry.space_group_name_H-M   'P 1'
#
loop_
_entity.id
_entity.type
_entity.pdbx_description
1 polymer ?
#
loop_
_entity_poly.entity_id
_entity_poly.type
_entity_poly.pdbx_seq_one_letter_code
_entity_poly.pdbx_strand_id
1 'polypeptide(L)'
;GARLHQAALDGEAGVVIVEEGIHLAHALAVEQFRIDPVDPHGVAAAREGARGHKFNARGDPPNSPEDEVTLFYTRMLAGPMDYTPGVVSLTGKNGQEIGSTLARQLALYAALYSPIQMAADLPEHYAQHPDAFRFIKDVAVDWDESHLIAGEVGEYAAIARKQRGDAAWFIGAINDRHARTVPLRLDFLDAGKRYRAEIYRDGEGADWQGDARFRFVREERTVRRGDVLDAWLAGGGGIAVRLVPLAR
;
A
#
# COMPACT_ATOMS: atom_id res chain seq x y z
N GLY A 1 16.28 3.81 26.16
CA GLY A 1 16.97 2.99 25.19
C GLY A 1 15.94 2.21 24.42
N ALA A 2 15.70 2.59 23.14
CA ALA A 2 14.78 1.89 22.25
C ALA A 2 15.23 0.44 22.07
N ARG A 3 14.32 -0.51 22.20
CA ARG A 3 14.57 -1.89 21.82
C ARG A 3 14.06 -2.10 20.39
N LEU A 4 14.98 -2.35 19.49
CA LEU A 4 14.67 -2.88 18.17
C LEU A 4 14.31 -4.36 18.35
N HIS A 5 13.07 -4.72 18.12
CA HIS A 5 12.70 -6.11 17.87
C HIS A 5 12.91 -6.40 16.39
N GLN A 6 14.10 -6.90 16.06
CA GLN A 6 14.37 -7.47 14.76
C GLN A 6 13.66 -8.82 14.70
N ALA A 7 12.54 -8.89 14.00
CA ALA A 7 12.02 -10.17 13.55
C ALA A 7 13.10 -10.81 12.68
N ALA A 8 13.58 -11.99 13.06
CA ALA A 8 14.59 -12.72 12.33
C ALA A 8 14.11 -12.93 10.90
N LEU A 9 14.83 -12.39 9.96
CA LEU A 9 14.55 -12.49 8.54
C LEU A 9 15.43 -13.61 7.97
N ASP A 10 14.84 -14.73 7.64
CA ASP A 10 15.45 -15.70 6.75
C ASP A 10 15.42 -15.12 5.34
N GLY A 11 16.47 -14.37 4.99
CA GLY A 11 16.91 -14.14 3.60
C GLY A 11 16.01 -13.38 2.62
N GLU A 12 14.82 -12.90 3.00
CA GLU A 12 13.91 -12.18 2.12
C GLU A 12 13.67 -10.73 2.60
N ALA A 13 13.51 -9.79 1.67
CA ALA A 13 13.20 -8.41 1.97
C ALA A 13 11.92 -8.31 2.81
N GLY A 14 12.04 -7.84 4.03
CA GLY A 14 10.96 -7.83 5.01
C GLY A 14 10.44 -6.42 5.35
N VAL A 15 9.27 -6.38 5.95
CA VAL A 15 8.69 -5.17 6.52
C VAL A 15 9.42 -4.81 7.81
N VAL A 16 9.88 -3.56 7.93
CA VAL A 16 10.49 -3.05 9.17
C VAL A 16 9.39 -2.44 10.05
N ILE A 17 9.17 -3.02 11.23
CA ILE A 17 8.27 -2.48 12.25
C ILE A 17 9.10 -1.64 13.22
N VAL A 18 8.70 -0.40 13.45
CA VAL A 18 9.40 0.54 14.32
C VAL A 18 8.53 0.87 15.54
N GLU A 19 8.98 0.46 16.72
CA GLU A 19 8.25 0.59 17.99
C GLU A 19 8.13 2.01 18.55
N GLU A 20 9.07 2.89 18.25
CA GLU A 20 9.00 4.28 18.70
C GLU A 20 8.95 5.22 17.50
N GLY A 21 7.77 5.69 17.27
CA GLY A 21 7.49 6.83 16.40
C GLY A 21 8.53 7.13 15.31
N ILE A 22 8.04 7.39 14.18
CA ILE A 22 8.64 7.78 12.88
C ILE A 22 10.00 8.55 12.94
N HIS A 23 10.42 9.14 14.05
CA HIS A 23 11.74 9.77 14.16
C HIS A 23 12.88 8.77 14.04
N LEU A 24 12.74 7.57 14.58
CA LEU A 24 13.78 6.54 14.49
C LEU A 24 13.80 5.91 13.10
N ALA A 25 12.62 5.65 12.50
CA ALA A 25 12.50 5.17 11.14
C ALA A 25 13.09 6.17 10.13
N HIS A 26 12.89 7.47 10.35
CA HIS A 26 13.49 8.50 9.54
C HIS A 26 15.01 8.52 9.66
N ALA A 27 15.55 8.46 10.88
CA ALA A 27 16.99 8.43 11.12
C ALA A 27 17.63 7.17 10.53
N LEU A 28 17.03 6.00 10.72
CA LEU A 28 17.53 4.73 10.18
C LEU A 28 17.42 4.67 8.65
N ALA A 29 16.33 5.15 8.07
CA ALA A 29 16.19 5.24 6.63
C ALA A 29 17.24 6.18 6.01
N VAL A 30 17.51 7.32 6.63
CA VAL A 30 18.51 8.28 6.12
C VAL A 30 19.94 7.78 6.30
N GLU A 31 20.27 7.10 7.40
CA GLU A 31 21.63 6.61 7.65
C GLU A 31 21.96 5.31 6.89
N GLN A 32 21.01 4.40 6.69
CA GLN A 32 21.24 3.17 5.95
C GLN A 32 21.20 3.37 4.43
N PHE A 33 20.72 4.48 3.92
CA PHE A 33 20.57 4.79 2.50
C PHE A 33 21.61 5.74 1.92
N ARG A 34 22.87 5.62 2.31
CA ARG A 34 23.97 5.96 1.43
C ARG A 34 24.11 4.86 0.40
N ILE A 35 23.29 4.94 -0.63
CA ILE A 35 23.39 4.05 -1.76
C ILE A 35 24.55 4.55 -2.62
N ASP A 36 25.55 3.72 -2.77
CA ASP A 36 26.58 3.90 -3.78
C ASP A 36 25.90 3.89 -5.16
N PRO A 37 26.01 4.93 -5.99
CA PRO A 37 25.28 5.03 -7.26
C PRO A 37 25.70 4.03 -8.34
N VAL A 38 26.50 3.03 -8.02
CA VAL A 38 27.20 2.18 -9.00
C VAL A 38 26.81 0.70 -8.95
N ASP A 39 25.76 0.30 -8.25
CA ASP A 39 25.32 -1.10 -8.38
C ASP A 39 24.27 -1.25 -9.48
N PRO A 40 24.65 -1.79 -10.68
CA PRO A 40 23.71 -2.05 -11.76
C PRO A 40 22.78 -3.25 -11.47
N HIS A 41 22.92 -3.93 -10.33
CA HIS A 41 22.22 -5.17 -10.02
C HIS A 41 21.13 -5.04 -8.95
N GLY A 42 20.55 -3.85 -8.79
CA GLY A 42 19.29 -3.75 -8.12
C GLY A 42 19.28 -3.22 -6.72
N VAL A 43 20.07 -2.21 -6.45
CA VAL A 43 19.84 -1.42 -5.24
C VAL A 43 18.52 -0.69 -5.37
N ALA A 44 17.58 -1.14 -4.56
CA ALA A 44 16.32 -0.46 -4.41
C ALA A 44 16.55 0.93 -3.84
N ALA A 45 16.47 1.97 -4.68
CA ALA A 45 16.57 3.35 -4.25
C ALA A 45 15.17 3.96 -4.15
N ALA A 46 14.76 4.31 -2.95
CA ALA A 46 13.64 5.21 -2.76
C ALA A 46 14.17 6.63 -2.66
N ARG A 47 13.51 7.57 -3.34
CA ARG A 47 13.83 9.00 -3.27
C ARG A 47 12.75 9.75 -2.53
N GLU A 48 13.14 10.79 -1.83
CA GLU A 48 12.21 11.71 -1.18
C GLU A 48 11.14 12.22 -2.16
N GLY A 49 9.92 12.32 -1.67
CA GLY A 49 8.84 13.06 -2.30
C GLY A 49 9.00 14.56 -2.06
N ALA A 50 7.97 15.33 -2.41
CA ALA A 50 7.87 16.72 -1.96
C ALA A 50 7.80 16.74 -0.43
N ARG A 51 8.30 17.85 0.17
CA ARG A 51 8.38 17.99 1.62
C ARG A 51 7.03 17.70 2.29
N GLY A 52 7.03 16.77 3.22
CA GLY A 52 5.85 16.34 3.99
C GLY A 52 5.02 15.22 3.36
N HIS A 53 5.08 15.01 2.06
CA HIS A 53 4.23 14.02 1.37
C HIS A 53 4.54 12.56 1.73
N LYS A 54 5.78 12.26 2.14
CA LYS A 54 6.14 10.91 2.59
C LYS A 54 5.47 10.52 3.90
N PHE A 55 5.07 11.49 4.68
CA PHE A 55 4.47 11.29 5.99
C PHE A 55 2.95 11.27 5.90
N ASN A 56 2.41 10.16 5.43
CA ASN A 56 1.00 9.86 5.39
C ASN A 56 0.21 10.39 6.62
N ALA A 57 0.72 10.14 7.83
CA ALA A 57 0.04 10.47 9.09
C ALA A 57 0.67 11.63 9.88
N ARG A 58 1.81 12.16 9.46
CA ARG A 58 2.57 13.15 10.26
C ARG A 58 2.60 14.55 9.69
N GLY A 59 2.06 14.74 8.49
CA GLY A 59 1.88 16.07 7.94
C GLY A 59 0.97 16.90 8.87
N ASP A 60 1.13 18.20 8.83
CA ASP A 60 0.23 19.15 9.48
C ASP A 60 -0.19 20.20 8.45
N PRO A 61 -1.34 20.00 7.80
CA PRO A 61 -2.27 18.85 7.91
C PRO A 61 -1.72 17.55 7.31
N PRO A 62 -2.32 16.38 7.62
CA PRO A 62 -2.03 15.12 6.92
C PRO A 62 -2.33 15.21 5.42
N ASN A 63 -1.74 14.32 4.61
CA ASN A 63 -2.06 14.23 3.20
C ASN A 63 -3.56 14.04 2.98
N SER A 64 -4.12 14.78 2.03
CA SER A 64 -5.49 14.55 1.59
C SER A 64 -5.58 13.33 0.66
N PRO A 65 -6.77 12.75 0.46
CA PRO A 65 -6.96 11.70 -0.54
C PRO A 65 -6.50 12.09 -1.94
N GLU A 66 -6.72 13.35 -2.32
CA GLU A 66 -6.33 13.91 -3.62
C GLU A 66 -4.82 14.04 -3.78
N ASP A 67 -4.11 14.39 -2.69
CA ASP A 67 -2.65 14.51 -2.71
C ASP A 67 -2.01 13.17 -3.05
N GLU A 68 -2.45 12.08 -2.43
CA GLU A 68 -1.92 10.75 -2.68
C GLU A 68 -2.23 10.24 -4.09
N VAL A 69 -3.42 10.51 -4.63
CA VAL A 69 -3.74 10.21 -6.03
C VAL A 69 -2.86 11.05 -6.97
N THR A 70 -2.63 12.32 -6.65
CA THR A 70 -1.75 13.20 -7.43
C THR A 70 -0.31 12.70 -7.41
N LEU A 71 0.20 12.23 -6.26
CA LEU A 71 1.54 11.64 -6.17
C LEU A 71 1.73 10.44 -7.10
N PHE A 72 0.69 9.61 -7.27
CA PHE A 72 0.72 8.49 -8.19
C PHE A 72 1.00 8.93 -9.64
N TYR A 73 0.37 10.00 -10.10
CA TYR A 73 0.50 10.49 -11.47
C TYR A 73 1.65 11.49 -11.69
N THR A 74 2.33 11.88 -10.65
CA THR A 74 3.43 12.86 -10.71
C THR A 74 4.72 12.31 -10.14
N ARG A 75 4.82 12.20 -8.82
CA ARG A 75 6.07 11.81 -8.14
C ARG A 75 6.48 10.37 -8.46
N MET A 76 5.50 9.44 -8.58
CA MET A 76 5.79 8.03 -8.87
C MET A 76 6.29 7.80 -10.30
N LEU A 77 6.10 8.76 -11.22
CA LEU A 77 6.69 8.69 -12.56
C LEU A 77 8.22 8.78 -12.55
N ALA A 78 8.80 9.37 -11.52
CA ALA A 78 10.25 9.46 -11.35
C ALA A 78 10.86 8.22 -10.67
N GLY A 79 10.05 7.22 -10.34
CA GLY A 79 10.44 5.99 -9.67
C GLY A 79 9.91 5.87 -8.23
N PRO A 80 10.37 4.86 -7.47
CA PRO A 80 9.91 4.60 -6.10
C PRO A 80 10.06 5.82 -5.19
N MET A 81 9.12 5.96 -4.27
CA MET A 81 9.12 7.05 -3.30
C MET A 81 9.32 6.52 -1.88
N ASP A 82 10.06 7.27 -1.06
CA ASP A 82 10.04 7.06 0.39
C ASP A 82 8.66 7.46 0.92
N TYR A 83 7.86 6.46 1.29
CA TYR A 83 6.49 6.61 1.74
C TYR A 83 6.20 5.68 2.92
N THR A 84 5.38 6.14 3.86
CA THR A 84 5.09 5.42 5.11
C THR A 84 3.61 5.04 5.21
N PRO A 85 3.15 3.99 4.48
CA PRO A 85 1.77 3.50 4.57
C PRO A 85 1.54 2.64 5.82
N GLY A 86 0.29 2.18 5.99
CA GLY A 86 -0.05 1.18 7.00
C GLY A 86 -0.38 1.74 8.37
N VAL A 87 -0.80 2.99 8.45
CA VAL A 87 -1.35 3.58 9.68
C VAL A 87 -2.76 3.03 9.91
N VAL A 88 -2.87 1.87 10.58
CA VAL A 88 -4.14 1.16 10.78
C VAL A 88 -5.01 1.79 11.87
N SER A 89 -4.42 2.56 12.78
CA SER A 89 -5.16 3.38 13.74
C SER A 89 -5.89 4.56 13.09
N LEU A 90 -5.53 4.89 11.84
CA LEU A 90 -6.03 6.05 11.09
C LEU A 90 -5.95 7.36 11.87
N THR A 91 -4.94 7.43 12.76
CA THR A 91 -4.71 8.58 13.63
C THR A 91 -3.30 9.10 13.41
N GLY A 92 -3.22 10.37 13.05
CA GLY A 92 -1.97 11.05 12.82
C GLY A 92 -1.40 11.73 14.06
N LYS A 93 -0.41 12.58 13.84
CA LYS A 93 0.21 13.40 14.88
C LYS A 93 -0.86 14.25 15.59
N ASN A 94 -0.72 14.37 16.91
CA ASN A 94 -1.64 15.14 17.76
C ASN A 94 -3.09 14.60 17.79
N GLY A 95 -3.31 13.33 17.43
CA GLY A 95 -4.63 12.71 17.46
C GLY A 95 -5.55 13.11 16.32
N GLN A 96 -5.06 13.83 15.31
CA GLN A 96 -5.87 14.21 14.15
C GLN A 96 -6.15 13.00 13.26
N GLU A 97 -7.30 13.01 12.62
CA GLU A 97 -7.67 11.97 11.64
C GLU A 97 -6.84 12.10 10.37
N ILE A 98 -6.39 10.98 9.83
CA ILE A 98 -5.81 10.94 8.49
C ILE A 98 -6.89 10.74 7.44
N GLY A 99 -6.72 11.34 6.26
CA GLY A 99 -7.69 11.32 5.16
C GLY A 99 -7.74 9.98 4.43
N SER A 100 -8.08 8.89 5.13
CA SER A 100 -7.95 7.53 4.58
C SER A 100 -8.92 6.55 5.23
N THR A 101 -9.37 5.55 4.45
CA THR A 101 -9.95 4.33 5.02
C THR A 101 -8.87 3.30 5.34
N LEU A 102 -9.21 2.29 6.14
CA LEU A 102 -8.31 1.18 6.44
C LEU A 102 -7.91 0.40 5.16
N ALA A 103 -8.85 0.17 4.24
CA ALA A 103 -8.56 -0.51 2.97
C ALA A 103 -7.59 0.29 2.10
N ARG A 104 -7.71 1.63 2.08
CA ARG A 104 -6.77 2.48 1.35
C ARG A 104 -5.36 2.38 1.91
N GLN A 105 -5.17 2.32 3.24
CA GLN A 105 -3.85 2.14 3.84
C GLN A 105 -3.13 0.90 3.31
N LEU A 106 -3.87 -0.17 3.02
CA LEU A 106 -3.32 -1.37 2.38
C LEU A 106 -3.04 -1.16 0.89
N ALA A 107 -3.95 -0.49 0.17
CA ALA A 107 -3.79 -0.21 -1.25
C ALA A 107 -2.54 0.64 -1.56
N LEU A 108 -2.15 1.53 -0.65
CA LEU A 108 -0.98 2.40 -0.78
C LEU A 108 0.33 1.62 -0.90
N TYR A 109 0.45 0.41 -0.36
CA TYR A 109 1.62 -0.44 -0.50
C TYR A 109 1.92 -0.81 -1.97
N ALA A 110 0.88 -0.96 -2.79
CA ALA A 110 1.04 -1.22 -4.22
C ALA A 110 0.99 0.09 -5.04
N ALA A 111 0.14 1.05 -4.68
CA ALA A 111 -0.04 2.29 -5.43
C ALA A 111 1.18 3.22 -5.31
N LEU A 112 1.59 3.54 -4.09
CA LEU A 112 2.75 4.40 -3.80
C LEU A 112 3.91 3.56 -3.25
N TYR A 113 4.32 2.53 -3.98
CA TYR A 113 5.29 1.57 -3.50
C TYR A 113 6.66 2.18 -3.19
N SER A 114 7.28 1.61 -2.17
CA SER A 114 8.68 1.82 -1.84
C SER A 114 9.38 0.46 -1.76
N PRO A 115 10.61 0.30 -2.25
CA PRO A 115 11.37 -0.94 -2.04
C PRO A 115 11.76 -1.13 -0.57
N ILE A 116 11.62 -0.07 0.23
CA ILE A 116 11.76 -0.10 1.67
C ILE A 116 10.39 0.12 2.25
N GLN A 117 9.66 -0.96 2.42
CA GLN A 117 8.32 -0.88 2.98
C GLN A 117 8.39 -0.68 4.49
N MET A 118 7.61 0.29 4.94
CA MET A 118 7.43 0.58 6.36
C MET A 118 6.04 0.17 6.79
N ALA A 119 5.90 -0.23 8.06
CA ALA A 119 4.64 -0.37 8.75
C ALA A 119 4.56 0.77 9.77
N ALA A 120 3.84 1.84 9.41
CA ALA A 120 3.93 3.14 10.07
C ALA A 120 2.98 3.29 11.27
N ASP A 121 2.75 2.20 12.02
CA ASP A 121 1.89 2.21 13.21
C ASP A 121 2.49 1.37 14.35
N LEU A 122 1.84 1.34 15.49
CA LEU A 122 2.27 0.61 16.67
C LEU A 122 1.83 -0.86 16.62
N PRO A 123 2.61 -1.79 17.23
CA PRO A 123 2.26 -3.21 17.30
C PRO A 123 0.88 -3.48 17.89
N GLU A 124 0.46 -2.69 18.88
CA GLU A 124 -0.84 -2.78 19.52
C GLU A 124 -1.99 -2.47 18.57
N HIS A 125 -1.80 -1.52 17.65
CA HIS A 125 -2.79 -1.18 16.64
C HIS A 125 -2.90 -2.29 15.58
N TYR A 126 -1.78 -2.88 15.16
CA TYR A 126 -1.80 -4.04 14.27
C TYR A 126 -2.49 -5.25 14.90
N ALA A 127 -2.34 -5.45 16.20
CA ALA A 127 -3.04 -6.53 16.92
C ALA A 127 -4.57 -6.36 16.91
N GLN A 128 -5.07 -5.12 16.83
CA GLN A 128 -6.49 -4.83 16.71
C GLN A 128 -7.03 -5.06 15.29
N HIS A 129 -6.16 -5.05 14.26
CA HIS A 129 -6.51 -5.22 12.86
C HIS A 129 -5.74 -6.38 12.19
N PRO A 130 -5.90 -7.63 12.65
CA PRO A 130 -5.07 -8.77 12.25
C PRO A 130 -5.17 -9.08 10.74
N ASP A 131 -6.34 -8.89 10.13
CA ASP A 131 -6.51 -9.09 8.68
C ASP A 131 -5.75 -8.03 7.87
N ALA A 132 -5.79 -6.78 8.27
CA ALA A 132 -5.01 -5.72 7.64
C ALA A 132 -3.50 -5.99 7.80
N PHE A 133 -3.06 -6.35 8.98
CA PHE A 133 -1.67 -6.67 9.26
C PHE A 133 -1.18 -7.90 8.48
N ARG A 134 -2.06 -8.88 8.22
CA ARG A 134 -1.74 -10.02 7.36
C ARG A 134 -1.35 -9.54 5.95
N PHE A 135 -2.14 -8.66 5.34
CA PHE A 135 -1.79 -8.10 4.03
C PHE A 135 -0.44 -7.38 4.05
N ILE A 136 -0.18 -6.57 5.08
CA ILE A 136 1.08 -5.83 5.22
C ILE A 136 2.29 -6.77 5.27
N LYS A 137 2.17 -7.92 5.94
CA LYS A 137 3.23 -8.94 5.98
C LYS A 137 3.41 -9.69 4.67
N ASP A 138 2.34 -9.82 3.89
CA ASP A 138 2.30 -10.63 2.66
C ASP A 138 2.62 -9.81 1.41
N VAL A 139 2.49 -8.48 1.45
CA VAL A 139 2.71 -7.62 0.29
C VAL A 139 4.18 -7.61 -0.11
N ALA A 140 4.43 -7.77 -1.42
CA ALA A 140 5.77 -7.71 -1.97
C ALA A 140 6.33 -6.27 -1.94
N VAL A 141 7.64 -6.16 -1.88
CA VAL A 141 8.38 -4.88 -1.86
C VAL A 141 9.14 -4.62 -3.16
N ASP A 142 9.24 -5.62 -4.04
CA ASP A 142 9.91 -5.52 -5.32
C ASP A 142 9.09 -6.15 -6.45
N TRP A 143 9.17 -5.59 -7.66
CA TRP A 143 8.23 -5.83 -8.73
C TRP A 143 8.91 -6.12 -10.06
N ASP A 144 8.49 -7.18 -10.75
CA ASP A 144 8.93 -7.49 -12.12
C ASP A 144 8.11 -6.74 -13.17
N GLU A 145 6.80 -6.59 -12.95
CA GLU A 145 5.87 -5.97 -13.89
C GLU A 145 4.92 -5.03 -13.16
N SER A 146 4.50 -3.97 -13.85
CA SER A 146 3.50 -3.01 -13.34
C SER A 146 2.56 -2.58 -14.47
N HIS A 147 1.26 -2.69 -14.24
CA HIS A 147 0.22 -2.36 -15.21
C HIS A 147 -0.78 -1.39 -14.58
N LEU A 148 -0.93 -0.19 -15.15
CA LEU A 148 -2.07 0.67 -14.83
C LEU A 148 -3.32 0.01 -15.41
N ILE A 149 -4.26 -0.41 -14.57
CA ILE A 149 -5.45 -1.15 -14.99
C ILE A 149 -6.70 -0.29 -15.06
N ALA A 150 -6.74 0.80 -14.33
CA ALA A 150 -7.75 1.86 -14.43
C ALA A 150 -7.21 3.14 -13.79
N GLY A 151 -7.67 4.33 -14.23
CA GLY A 151 -7.25 5.57 -13.61
C GLY A 151 -7.77 6.81 -14.31
N GLU A 152 -7.93 7.87 -13.54
CA GLU A 152 -8.26 9.22 -13.95
C GLU A 152 -7.39 10.17 -13.13
N VAL A 153 -6.65 11.04 -13.81
CA VAL A 153 -5.68 11.94 -13.15
C VAL A 153 -6.39 12.85 -12.15
N GLY A 154 -5.93 12.80 -10.90
CA GLY A 154 -6.49 13.59 -9.80
C GLY A 154 -7.73 12.98 -9.14
N GLU A 155 -8.29 11.91 -9.70
CA GLU A 155 -9.50 11.29 -9.17
C GLU A 155 -9.24 9.92 -8.55
N TYR A 156 -8.66 8.97 -9.29
CA TYR A 156 -8.32 7.65 -8.79
C TYR A 156 -7.21 6.99 -9.60
N ALA A 157 -6.57 6.00 -8.99
CA ALA A 157 -5.58 5.17 -9.67
C ALA A 157 -5.71 3.72 -9.23
N ALA A 158 -5.59 2.78 -10.17
CA ALA A 158 -5.57 1.35 -9.91
C ALA A 158 -4.43 0.69 -10.68
N ILE A 159 -3.50 0.08 -9.97
CA ILE A 159 -2.31 -0.56 -10.52
C ILE A 159 -2.22 -2.01 -10.09
N ALA A 160 -1.82 -2.88 -11.02
CA ALA A 160 -1.43 -4.25 -10.75
C ALA A 160 0.08 -4.39 -10.86
N ARG A 161 0.70 -5.09 -9.89
CA ARG A 161 2.14 -5.31 -9.82
C ARG A 161 2.44 -6.79 -9.58
N LYS A 162 3.38 -7.35 -10.33
CA LYS A 162 3.86 -8.72 -10.17
C LYS A 162 5.05 -8.75 -9.25
N GLN A 163 5.00 -9.60 -8.24
CA GLN A 163 6.11 -9.82 -7.33
C GLN A 163 7.36 -10.32 -8.08
N ARG A 164 8.53 -9.74 -7.79
CA ARG A 164 9.78 -10.20 -8.39
C ARG A 164 10.10 -11.63 -7.99
N GLY A 165 10.39 -12.45 -9.01
CA GLY A 165 10.76 -13.85 -8.82
C GLY A 165 9.61 -14.76 -8.37
N ASP A 166 8.36 -14.28 -8.36
CA ASP A 166 7.16 -15.03 -8.00
C ASP A 166 6.06 -14.85 -9.05
N ALA A 167 5.06 -15.72 -9.00
CA ALA A 167 3.88 -15.63 -9.87
C ALA A 167 2.70 -14.89 -9.22
N ALA A 168 2.87 -14.38 -8.02
CA ALA A 168 1.86 -13.60 -7.31
C ALA A 168 1.76 -12.18 -7.89
N TRP A 169 0.53 -11.66 -7.89
CA TRP A 169 0.23 -10.28 -8.26
C TRP A 169 -0.43 -9.54 -7.11
N PHE A 170 -0.25 -8.23 -7.08
CA PHE A 170 -0.89 -7.34 -6.13
C PHE A 170 -1.56 -6.19 -6.86
N ILE A 171 -2.79 -5.87 -6.46
CA ILE A 171 -3.50 -4.69 -6.94
C ILE A 171 -3.63 -3.70 -5.78
N GLY A 172 -3.35 -2.43 -6.06
CA GLY A 172 -3.71 -1.31 -5.21
C GLY A 172 -4.54 -0.32 -5.99
N ALA A 173 -5.75 -0.02 -5.52
CA ALA A 173 -6.54 1.09 -6.05
C ALA A 173 -6.84 2.09 -4.94
N ILE A 174 -6.61 3.36 -5.24
CA ILE A 174 -6.82 4.51 -4.35
C ILE A 174 -7.72 5.54 -5.02
N ASN A 175 -8.50 6.25 -4.23
CA ASN A 175 -9.55 7.14 -4.67
C ASN A 175 -9.44 8.51 -4.01
N ASP A 176 -9.96 9.55 -4.68
CA ASP A 176 -10.15 10.89 -4.10
C ASP A 176 -11.29 10.88 -3.05
N ARG A 177 -11.79 12.03 -2.66
CA ARG A 177 -12.89 12.15 -1.68
C ARG A 177 -14.27 11.69 -2.18
N HIS A 178 -14.42 11.34 -3.46
CA HIS A 178 -15.70 10.99 -4.06
C HIS A 178 -15.81 9.49 -4.26
N ALA A 179 -16.80 8.84 -3.62
CA ALA A 179 -17.02 7.41 -3.79
C ALA A 179 -17.35 7.06 -5.26
N ARG A 180 -16.80 5.93 -5.73
CA ARG A 180 -17.04 5.42 -7.10
C ARG A 180 -16.90 3.91 -7.20
N THR A 181 -17.43 3.32 -8.26
CA THR A 181 -17.16 1.94 -8.62
C THR A 181 -16.22 1.91 -9.81
N VAL A 182 -15.13 1.15 -9.70
CA VAL A 182 -14.10 1.02 -10.73
C VAL A 182 -14.03 -0.44 -11.19
N PRO A 183 -14.19 -0.74 -12.50
CA PRO A 183 -13.99 -2.09 -13.02
C PRO A 183 -12.48 -2.40 -13.13
N LEU A 184 -11.99 -3.29 -12.29
CA LEU A 184 -10.61 -3.76 -12.31
C LEU A 184 -10.51 -4.99 -13.23
N ARG A 185 -10.03 -4.80 -14.45
CA ARG A 185 -9.86 -5.88 -15.43
C ARG A 185 -8.60 -6.69 -15.14
N LEU A 186 -8.74 -8.01 -15.09
CA LEU A 186 -7.64 -8.93 -14.77
C LEU A 186 -6.94 -9.48 -16.04
N ASP A 187 -6.84 -8.68 -17.09
CA ASP A 187 -6.26 -9.08 -18.39
C ASP A 187 -4.74 -9.31 -18.34
N PHE A 188 -4.07 -8.83 -17.28
CA PHE A 188 -2.63 -9.04 -17.04
C PHE A 188 -2.30 -10.44 -16.50
N LEU A 189 -3.26 -11.20 -16.02
CA LEU A 189 -3.03 -12.55 -15.49
C LEU A 189 -2.67 -13.54 -16.60
N ASP A 190 -1.94 -14.60 -16.24
CA ASP A 190 -1.54 -15.66 -17.15
C ASP A 190 -2.77 -16.41 -17.71
N ALA A 191 -2.76 -16.66 -19.01
CA ALA A 191 -3.80 -17.46 -19.66
C ALA A 191 -3.83 -18.89 -19.12
N GLY A 192 -5.03 -19.41 -18.88
CA GLY A 192 -5.25 -20.79 -18.41
C GLY A 192 -4.92 -21.05 -16.95
N LYS A 193 -4.45 -20.04 -16.19
CA LYS A 193 -4.25 -20.15 -14.76
C LYS A 193 -5.46 -19.62 -13.98
N ARG A 194 -5.73 -20.20 -12.84
CA ARG A 194 -6.64 -19.67 -11.82
C ARG A 194 -5.85 -19.09 -10.67
N TYR A 195 -6.37 -18.05 -10.06
CA TYR A 195 -5.76 -17.36 -8.92
C TYR A 195 -6.75 -17.29 -7.77
N ARG A 196 -6.24 -17.45 -6.55
CA ARG A 196 -6.96 -17.05 -5.35
C ARG A 196 -6.73 -15.56 -5.18
N ALA A 197 -7.80 -14.79 -5.24
CA ALA A 197 -7.81 -13.36 -4.94
C ALA A 197 -8.18 -13.19 -3.45
N GLU A 198 -7.26 -12.71 -2.67
CA GLU A 198 -7.47 -12.23 -1.30
C GLU A 198 -7.75 -10.73 -1.39
N ILE A 199 -8.99 -10.32 -1.13
CA ILE A 199 -9.50 -8.98 -1.37
C ILE A 199 -9.69 -8.26 -0.04
N TYR A 200 -9.11 -7.08 0.07
CA TYR A 200 -9.18 -6.20 1.23
C TYR A 200 -9.77 -4.86 0.78
N ARG A 201 -11.01 -4.58 1.11
CA ARG A 201 -11.77 -3.47 0.55
C ARG A 201 -12.58 -2.70 1.58
N ASP A 202 -13.02 -1.52 1.18
CA ASP A 202 -13.98 -0.74 1.94
C ASP A 202 -15.28 -1.52 2.15
N GLY A 203 -15.82 -1.45 3.36
CA GLY A 203 -17.13 -2.00 3.70
C GLY A 203 -18.26 -1.06 3.28
N GLU A 204 -19.49 -1.56 3.32
CA GLU A 204 -20.67 -0.76 2.99
C GLU A 204 -20.77 0.49 3.89
N GLY A 205 -20.95 1.65 3.24
CA GLY A 205 -21.02 2.94 3.92
C GLY A 205 -19.70 3.39 4.54
N ALA A 206 -18.55 2.85 4.09
CA ALA A 206 -17.25 3.39 4.46
C ALA A 206 -17.08 4.79 3.92
N ASP A 207 -16.32 5.59 4.64
CA ASP A 207 -15.94 6.96 4.27
C ASP A 207 -14.63 7.29 4.99
N TRP A 208 -13.85 8.22 4.45
CA TRP A 208 -12.56 8.62 5.04
C TRP A 208 -12.69 9.47 6.31
N GLN A 209 -13.89 9.85 6.68
CA GLN A 209 -14.18 10.67 7.86
C GLN A 209 -14.88 9.88 8.96
N GLY A 210 -14.60 10.22 10.20
CA GLY A 210 -15.23 9.62 11.38
C GLY A 210 -15.01 8.11 11.47
N ASP A 211 -15.85 7.42 12.22
CA ASP A 211 -15.71 5.97 12.47
C ASP A 211 -15.98 5.09 11.23
N ALA A 212 -16.61 5.65 10.20
CA ALA A 212 -16.88 4.93 8.96
C ALA A 212 -15.59 4.52 8.21
N ARG A 213 -14.47 5.18 8.47
CA ARG A 213 -13.13 4.85 7.91
C ARG A 213 -12.61 3.46 8.29
N PHE A 214 -13.14 2.88 9.37
CA PHE A 214 -12.79 1.52 9.82
C PHE A 214 -13.68 0.42 9.24
N ARG A 215 -14.70 0.77 8.42
CA ARG A 215 -15.54 -0.23 7.76
C ARG A 215 -14.73 -0.94 6.68
N PHE A 216 -14.38 -2.17 6.97
CA PHE A 216 -13.43 -2.96 6.22
C PHE A 216 -13.94 -4.38 6.04
N VAL A 217 -13.72 -4.94 4.85
CA VAL A 217 -14.11 -6.31 4.49
C VAL A 217 -12.91 -7.03 3.89
N ARG A 218 -12.65 -8.25 4.40
CA ARG A 218 -11.76 -9.22 3.78
C ARG A 218 -12.59 -10.35 3.18
N GLU A 219 -12.36 -10.66 1.91
CA GLU A 219 -13.01 -11.77 1.23
C GLU A 219 -12.05 -12.50 0.30
N GLU A 220 -12.40 -13.72 -0.08
CA GLU A 220 -11.61 -14.51 -1.03
C GLU A 220 -12.47 -14.95 -2.21
N ARG A 221 -11.89 -14.90 -3.42
CA ARG A 221 -12.54 -15.36 -4.66
C ARG A 221 -11.54 -16.09 -5.53
N THR A 222 -12.03 -17.04 -6.35
CA THR A 222 -11.23 -17.59 -7.44
C THR A 222 -11.46 -16.76 -8.70
N VAL A 223 -10.38 -16.30 -9.29
CA VAL A 223 -10.40 -15.45 -10.49
C VAL A 223 -9.44 -15.98 -11.56
N ARG A 224 -9.59 -15.48 -12.78
CA ARG A 224 -8.75 -15.81 -13.94
C ARG A 224 -8.61 -14.60 -14.86
N ARG A 225 -7.72 -14.72 -15.82
CA ARG A 225 -7.58 -13.72 -16.88
C ARG A 225 -8.92 -13.46 -17.58
N GLY A 226 -9.23 -12.18 -17.80
CA GLY A 226 -10.46 -11.71 -18.42
C GLY A 226 -11.61 -11.46 -17.46
N ASP A 227 -11.51 -11.92 -16.18
CA ASP A 227 -12.48 -11.54 -15.17
C ASP A 227 -12.38 -10.04 -14.84
N VAL A 228 -13.46 -9.49 -14.30
CA VAL A 228 -13.54 -8.10 -13.83
C VAL A 228 -13.94 -8.11 -12.36
N LEU A 229 -13.22 -7.38 -11.53
CA LEU A 229 -13.61 -7.09 -10.16
C LEU A 229 -14.21 -5.68 -10.12
N ASP A 230 -15.53 -5.58 -9.95
CA ASP A 230 -16.17 -4.29 -9.71
C ASP A 230 -15.85 -3.83 -8.29
N ALA A 231 -14.87 -2.93 -8.18
CA ALA A 231 -14.38 -2.39 -6.93
C ALA A 231 -15.14 -1.12 -6.56
N TRP A 232 -16.00 -1.19 -5.55
CA TRP A 232 -16.52 0.01 -4.92
C TRP A 232 -15.45 0.60 -4.01
N LEU A 233 -15.08 1.85 -4.25
CA LEU A 233 -14.12 2.65 -3.48
C LEU A 233 -14.89 3.75 -2.76
N ALA A 234 -14.77 3.82 -1.46
CA ALA A 234 -15.31 4.91 -0.66
C ALA A 234 -14.64 6.24 -1.00
N GLY A 235 -15.22 7.35 -0.57
CA GLY A 235 -14.48 8.63 -0.52
C GLY A 235 -13.22 8.45 0.34
N GLY A 236 -12.05 8.84 -0.18
CA GLY A 236 -10.76 8.60 0.47
C GLY A 236 -10.46 7.14 0.73
N GLY A 237 -11.14 6.25 -0.01
CA GLY A 237 -11.06 4.82 0.15
C GLY A 237 -10.13 4.11 -0.83
N GLY A 238 -10.18 2.77 -0.79
CA GLY A 238 -9.36 1.95 -1.65
C GLY A 238 -9.65 0.46 -1.56
N ILE A 239 -8.92 -0.29 -2.36
CA ILE A 239 -8.93 -1.75 -2.36
C ILE A 239 -7.50 -2.26 -2.57
N ALA A 240 -7.12 -3.25 -1.77
CA ALA A 240 -5.92 -4.02 -1.97
C ALA A 240 -6.28 -5.47 -2.30
N VAL A 241 -5.59 -6.07 -3.28
CA VAL A 241 -5.83 -7.46 -3.66
C VAL A 241 -4.50 -8.18 -3.80
N ARG A 242 -4.39 -9.37 -3.22
CA ARG A 242 -3.31 -10.31 -3.47
C ARG A 242 -3.85 -11.45 -4.32
N LEU A 243 -3.17 -11.75 -5.44
CA LEU A 243 -3.54 -12.77 -6.39
C LEU A 243 -2.49 -13.88 -6.39
N VAL A 244 -2.81 -15.03 -5.83
CA VAL A 244 -1.90 -16.17 -5.72
C VAL A 244 -2.33 -17.25 -6.70
N PRO A 245 -1.44 -17.73 -7.61
CA PRO A 245 -1.81 -18.80 -8.54
C PRO A 245 -2.16 -20.08 -7.78
N LEU A 246 -3.24 -20.71 -8.20
CA LEU A 246 -3.64 -22.02 -7.67
C LEU A 246 -2.88 -23.13 -8.39
N ALA A 247 -2.45 -24.12 -7.64
CA ALA A 247 -1.93 -25.34 -8.23
C ALA A 247 -2.97 -25.96 -9.18
N ARG A 248 -2.47 -26.61 -10.25
CA ARG A 248 -3.32 -27.33 -11.21
C ARG A 248 -3.95 -28.57 -10.57
#